data_978f238c9030e584a63e389e08b83c40
#
_entry.id   978f238c9030e584a63e389e08b83c40
#
_cell.length_a   1.000
_cell.length_b   1.000
_cell.length_c   1.000
_cell.angle_alpha   90.00
_cell.angle_beta   90.00
_cell.angle_gamma   90.00
#
_symmetry.space_group_name_H-M   'P 1'
#
loop_
_entity.id
_entity.type
_entity.pdbx_description
1 polymer ?
#
loop_
_entity_poly.entity_id
_entity_poly.type
_entity_poly.pdbx_seq_one_letter_code
_entity_poly.pdbx_strand_id
1 'polypeptide(L)'
;MVNSKKLISLVEKYEKLIYDTADHIWAHPETGYREWKTSAYMEQHFEELGYTLTKAGNIPGFYTDLDTGKPGPKIAILGELDSLIVANHPGCDPETHYVHACGHHAQCAVLLGTAAALKEPGALDGLCGSIRFISVPAEELIELGYRESLRKQGIIKYFGGKVEFIHRGYFDGVDMVMMIHSGKLPEGKALSISDGCNGCVTKNITFKGISAHAGGSPENGRNALYAQPAL
;
A
#
# COMPACT_ATOMS: atom_id res chain seq x y z
N MET A 1 -11.77 17.34 -26.01
CA MET A 1 -11.22 15.97 -25.95
C MET A 1 -9.89 16.01 -25.21
N VAL A 2 -9.67 15.05 -24.32
CA VAL A 2 -8.40 14.91 -23.59
C VAL A 2 -7.26 14.65 -24.57
N ASN A 3 -6.16 15.39 -24.46
CA ASN A 3 -4.98 15.18 -25.30
C ASN A 3 -4.02 14.21 -24.62
N SER A 4 -4.18 12.91 -24.89
CA SER A 4 -3.33 11.85 -24.31
C SER A 4 -1.84 12.03 -24.63
N LYS A 5 -1.48 12.53 -25.81
CA LYS A 5 -0.08 12.79 -26.17
C LYS A 5 0.54 13.88 -25.28
N LYS A 6 -0.24 14.93 -24.98
CA LYS A 6 0.18 15.98 -24.05
C LYS A 6 0.41 15.40 -22.64
N LEU A 7 -0.52 14.58 -22.13
CA LEU A 7 -0.38 13.96 -20.82
C LEU A 7 0.85 13.05 -20.73
N ILE A 8 1.12 12.26 -21.77
CA ILE A 8 2.34 11.42 -21.83
C ILE A 8 3.60 12.29 -21.75
N SER A 9 3.69 13.36 -22.56
CA SER A 9 4.85 14.26 -22.52
C SER A 9 5.03 14.98 -21.17
N LEU A 10 3.94 15.23 -20.46
CA LEU A 10 4.01 15.78 -19.10
C LEU A 10 4.55 14.76 -18.08
N VAL A 11 4.20 13.48 -18.21
CA VAL A 11 4.78 12.42 -17.38
C VAL A 11 6.27 12.26 -17.67
N GLU A 12 6.69 12.27 -18.95
CA GLU A 12 8.09 12.19 -19.35
C GLU A 12 8.94 13.31 -18.73
N LYS A 13 8.38 14.51 -18.55
CA LYS A 13 9.04 15.62 -17.85
C LYS A 13 9.46 15.28 -16.42
N TYR A 14 8.74 14.37 -15.78
CA TYR A 14 8.99 13.91 -14.39
C TYR A 14 9.70 12.57 -14.31
N GLU A 15 10.29 12.08 -15.41
CA GLU A 15 11.00 10.81 -15.47
C GLU A 15 12.02 10.67 -14.33
N LYS A 16 12.84 11.68 -14.12
CA LYS A 16 13.84 11.69 -13.04
C LYS A 16 13.20 11.56 -11.67
N LEU A 17 12.13 12.28 -11.37
CA LEU A 17 11.40 12.20 -10.10
C LEU A 17 10.84 10.80 -9.89
N ILE A 18 10.31 10.17 -10.94
CA ILE A 18 9.73 8.82 -10.89
C ILE A 18 10.82 7.80 -10.54
N TYR A 19 11.97 7.83 -11.24
CA TYR A 19 13.05 6.88 -10.97
C TYR A 19 13.69 7.13 -9.62
N ASP A 20 14.00 8.38 -9.25
CA ASP A 20 14.56 8.71 -7.94
C ASP A 20 13.65 8.24 -6.80
N THR A 21 12.33 8.36 -6.96
CA THR A 21 11.34 7.90 -5.97
C THR A 21 11.34 6.38 -5.87
N ALA A 22 11.35 5.68 -7.00
CA ALA A 22 11.40 4.22 -7.00
C ALA A 22 12.67 3.71 -6.32
N ASP A 23 13.82 4.28 -6.66
CA ASP A 23 15.13 3.90 -6.10
C ASP A 23 15.20 4.22 -4.61
N HIS A 24 14.70 5.38 -4.19
CA HIS A 24 14.68 5.77 -2.78
C HIS A 24 13.85 4.80 -1.94
N ILE A 25 12.63 4.50 -2.36
CA ILE A 25 11.72 3.60 -1.62
C ILE A 25 12.28 2.16 -1.63
N TRP A 26 12.83 1.71 -2.77
CA TRP A 26 13.50 0.41 -2.85
C TRP A 26 14.63 0.27 -1.83
N ALA A 27 15.43 1.32 -1.66
CA ALA A 27 16.57 1.32 -0.74
C ALA A 27 16.17 1.43 0.76
N HIS A 28 14.91 1.75 1.06
CA HIS A 28 14.42 1.95 2.43
C HIS A 28 13.15 1.13 2.72
N PRO A 29 13.18 -0.20 2.54
CA PRO A 29 11.99 -1.01 2.69
C PRO A 29 11.49 -1.04 4.14
N GLU A 30 10.18 -0.88 4.31
CA GLU A 30 9.48 -0.90 5.61
C GLU A 30 8.25 -1.79 5.52
N THR A 31 7.94 -2.54 6.57
CA THR A 31 6.76 -3.43 6.61
C THR A 31 5.49 -2.70 7.09
N GLY A 32 4.35 -3.32 6.86
CA GLY A 32 3.03 -2.73 7.09
C GLY A 32 2.80 -2.11 8.46
N TYR A 33 2.26 -0.90 8.48
CA TYR A 33 2.09 0.01 9.61
C TYR A 33 3.41 0.49 10.26
N ARG A 34 4.55 0.30 9.58
CA ARG A 34 5.87 0.82 9.98
C ARG A 34 6.48 1.73 8.92
N GLU A 35 5.77 2.01 7.83
CA GLU A 35 6.23 2.74 6.64
C GLU A 35 6.34 4.26 6.89
N TRP A 36 6.85 4.64 8.05
CA TRP A 36 6.93 6.04 8.45
C TRP A 36 7.88 6.86 7.58
N LYS A 37 9.02 6.28 7.18
CA LYS A 37 9.99 6.97 6.31
C LYS A 37 9.46 7.07 4.88
N THR A 38 8.89 5.98 4.38
CA THR A 38 8.26 5.93 3.05
C THR A 38 7.09 6.90 2.96
N SER A 39 6.22 6.93 3.99
CA SER A 39 5.11 7.89 4.08
C SER A 39 5.62 9.34 4.11
N ALA A 40 6.61 9.64 4.97
CA ALA A 40 7.16 10.98 5.09
C ALA A 40 7.82 11.45 3.78
N TYR A 41 8.52 10.57 3.07
CA TYR A 41 9.10 10.86 1.76
C TYR A 41 8.01 11.23 0.74
N MET A 42 6.97 10.43 0.64
CA MET A 42 5.85 10.68 -0.26
C MET A 42 5.10 11.96 0.14
N GLU A 43 4.83 12.17 1.43
CA GLU A 43 4.20 13.38 1.96
C GLU A 43 4.97 14.64 1.56
N GLN A 44 6.28 14.64 1.78
CA GLN A 44 7.15 15.78 1.44
C GLN A 44 7.04 16.12 -0.05
N HIS A 45 7.17 15.16 -0.95
CA HIS A 45 7.12 15.42 -2.38
C HIS A 45 5.74 15.87 -2.86
N PHE A 46 4.66 15.34 -2.30
CA PHE A 46 3.32 15.83 -2.60
C PHE A 46 3.13 17.28 -2.11
N GLU A 47 3.62 17.62 -0.92
CA GLU A 47 3.58 18.99 -0.39
C GLU A 47 4.44 19.95 -1.24
N GLU A 48 5.62 19.54 -1.71
CA GLU A 48 6.48 20.29 -2.65
C GLU A 48 5.79 20.56 -4.00
N LEU A 49 4.94 19.63 -4.47
CA LEU A 49 4.09 19.83 -5.64
C LEU A 49 2.87 20.72 -5.36
N GLY A 50 2.71 21.23 -4.13
CA GLY A 50 1.62 22.12 -3.75
C GLY A 50 0.29 21.41 -3.50
N TYR A 51 0.33 20.13 -3.09
CA TYR A 51 -0.85 19.43 -2.57
C TYR A 51 -1.05 19.69 -1.08
N THR A 52 -2.31 19.76 -0.64
CA THR A 52 -2.68 19.78 0.78
C THR A 52 -3.09 18.37 1.18
N LEU A 53 -2.40 17.79 2.16
CA LEU A 53 -2.58 16.40 2.54
C LEU A 53 -3.54 16.24 3.72
N THR A 54 -4.35 15.19 3.67
CA THR A 54 -5.03 14.63 4.84
C THR A 54 -4.25 13.41 5.30
N LYS A 55 -3.41 13.59 6.33
CA LYS A 55 -2.54 12.56 6.88
C LYS A 55 -3.31 11.63 7.82
N ALA A 56 -2.96 10.35 7.84
CA ALA A 56 -3.62 9.37 8.70
C ALA A 56 -3.30 9.53 10.20
N GLY A 57 -2.23 10.27 10.52
CA GLY A 57 -1.87 10.72 11.85
C GLY A 57 -1.18 9.66 12.71
N ASN A 58 -1.94 8.70 13.22
CA ASN A 58 -1.42 7.64 14.10
C ASN A 58 -0.98 6.36 13.39
N ILE A 59 -1.06 6.34 12.07
CA ILE A 59 -0.51 5.31 11.16
C ILE A 59 0.09 6.00 9.94
N PRO A 60 0.98 5.35 9.19
CA PRO A 60 1.49 5.89 7.92
C PRO A 60 0.38 6.08 6.88
N GLY A 61 0.63 6.99 5.92
CA GLY A 61 -0.21 7.21 4.76
C GLY A 61 -1.09 8.46 4.84
N PHE A 62 -1.60 8.82 3.69
CA PHE A 62 -2.40 10.04 3.49
C PHE A 62 -3.26 9.94 2.24
N TYR A 63 -4.15 10.90 2.07
CA TYR A 63 -4.76 11.19 0.77
C TYR A 63 -4.76 12.69 0.47
N THR A 64 -4.95 13.01 -0.81
CA THR A 64 -5.16 14.39 -1.29
C THR A 64 -6.04 14.40 -2.52
N ASP A 65 -6.79 15.47 -2.74
CA ASP A 65 -7.67 15.63 -3.88
C ASP A 65 -7.11 16.67 -4.87
N LEU A 66 -7.22 16.39 -6.16
CA LEU A 66 -7.02 17.32 -7.26
C LEU A 66 -8.35 17.51 -7.98
N ASP A 67 -8.91 18.71 -7.86
CA ASP A 67 -10.18 19.07 -8.49
C ASP A 67 -9.96 19.71 -9.86
N THR A 68 -10.73 19.30 -10.86
CA THR A 68 -10.72 19.90 -12.20
C THR A 68 -11.52 21.21 -12.26
N GLY A 69 -12.26 21.57 -11.22
CA GLY A 69 -13.19 22.69 -11.18
C GLY A 69 -14.49 22.45 -11.98
N LYS A 70 -14.74 21.22 -12.43
CA LYS A 70 -15.93 20.82 -13.21
C LYS A 70 -16.61 19.63 -12.55
N PRO A 71 -17.95 19.59 -12.49
CA PRO A 71 -18.68 18.45 -11.96
C PRO A 71 -18.35 17.17 -12.72
N GLY A 72 -18.21 16.06 -12.00
CA GLY A 72 -17.90 14.74 -12.57
C GLY A 72 -17.52 13.73 -11.49
N PRO A 73 -17.14 12.52 -11.89
CA PRO A 73 -16.78 11.46 -10.93
C PRO A 73 -15.48 11.78 -10.17
N LYS A 74 -15.38 11.22 -8.97
CA LYS A 74 -14.13 11.18 -8.19
C LYS A 74 -13.44 9.83 -8.40
N ILE A 75 -12.24 9.85 -8.93
CA ILE A 75 -11.43 8.67 -9.18
C ILE A 75 -10.28 8.64 -8.18
N ALA A 76 -10.14 7.56 -7.41
CA ALA A 76 -8.97 7.36 -6.58
C ALA A 76 -7.87 6.61 -7.33
N ILE A 77 -6.62 7.06 -7.17
CA ILE A 77 -5.41 6.35 -7.62
C ILE A 77 -4.61 6.01 -6.37
N LEU A 78 -4.23 4.71 -6.23
CA LEU A 78 -3.54 4.22 -5.05
C LEU A 78 -2.08 3.91 -5.32
N GLY A 79 -1.25 4.14 -4.28
CA GLY A 79 0.10 3.60 -4.14
C GLY A 79 0.24 2.96 -2.76
N GLU A 80 0.76 1.75 -2.71
CA GLU A 80 0.99 0.97 -1.50
C GLU A 80 2.40 1.23 -0.97
N LEU A 81 2.52 1.44 0.36
CA LEU A 81 3.76 1.93 0.96
C LEU A 81 4.68 0.80 1.43
N ASP A 82 4.12 -0.38 1.73
CA ASP A 82 4.82 -1.44 2.45
C ASP A 82 5.65 -2.36 1.57
N SER A 83 6.58 -3.06 2.21
CA SER A 83 7.44 -4.08 1.66
C SER A 83 7.17 -5.45 2.27
N LEU A 84 7.80 -6.48 1.72
CA LEU A 84 7.78 -7.86 2.18
C LEU A 84 8.99 -8.21 3.03
N ILE A 85 8.91 -9.35 3.71
CA ILE A 85 10.04 -10.04 4.37
C ILE A 85 10.37 -11.27 3.54
N VAL A 86 11.48 -11.25 2.79
CA VAL A 86 11.88 -12.36 1.89
C VAL A 86 13.39 -12.60 2.00
N ALA A 87 13.78 -13.42 2.97
CA ALA A 87 15.20 -13.67 3.31
C ALA A 87 16.07 -14.19 2.16
N ASN A 88 15.48 -14.87 1.18
CA ASN A 88 16.21 -15.45 0.04
C ASN A 88 16.19 -14.54 -1.20
N HIS A 89 15.64 -13.34 -1.11
CA HIS A 89 15.63 -12.41 -2.25
C HIS A 89 16.99 -11.72 -2.37
N PRO A 90 17.63 -11.68 -3.56
CA PRO A 90 18.97 -11.12 -3.73
C PRO A 90 19.08 -9.62 -3.41
N GLY A 91 17.98 -8.89 -3.46
CA GLY A 91 17.91 -7.46 -3.14
C GLY A 91 17.33 -7.16 -1.75
N CYS A 92 17.19 -8.16 -0.85
CA CYS A 92 16.71 -7.88 0.49
C CYS A 92 17.79 -7.21 1.36
N ASP A 93 17.35 -6.39 2.30
CA ASP A 93 18.21 -5.88 3.34
C ASP A 93 18.78 -7.06 4.17
N PRO A 94 20.11 -7.11 4.40
CA PRO A 94 20.76 -8.28 5.01
C PRO A 94 20.41 -8.50 6.49
N GLU A 95 19.96 -7.46 7.18
CA GLU A 95 19.62 -7.54 8.61
C GLU A 95 18.14 -7.82 8.83
N THR A 96 17.28 -7.11 8.13
CA THR A 96 15.82 -7.18 8.31
C THR A 96 15.14 -8.16 7.35
N HIS A 97 15.81 -8.51 6.27
CA HIS A 97 15.26 -9.27 5.13
C HIS A 97 14.09 -8.58 4.42
N TYR A 98 13.94 -7.26 4.61
CA TYR A 98 12.90 -6.48 3.97
C TYR A 98 13.26 -6.21 2.50
N VAL A 99 12.25 -6.23 1.63
CA VAL A 99 12.42 -5.97 0.19
C VAL A 99 11.09 -5.61 -0.47
N HIS A 100 11.12 -4.69 -1.43
CA HIS A 100 9.97 -4.33 -2.25
C HIS A 100 9.72 -5.33 -3.41
N ALA A 101 9.75 -6.64 -3.11
CA ALA A 101 9.58 -7.69 -4.12
C ALA A 101 8.19 -7.70 -4.78
N CYS A 102 7.18 -7.12 -4.16
CA CYS A 102 5.85 -6.95 -4.73
C CYS A 102 5.75 -5.78 -5.72
N GLY A 103 6.71 -4.84 -5.68
CA GLY A 103 6.77 -3.71 -6.62
C GLY A 103 6.09 -2.43 -6.15
N HIS A 104 5.74 -2.31 -4.87
CA HIS A 104 5.07 -1.13 -4.32
C HIS A 104 5.90 0.16 -4.45
N HIS A 105 7.24 0.08 -4.43
CA HIS A 105 8.13 1.21 -4.71
C HIS A 105 7.86 1.85 -6.09
N ALA A 106 7.70 1.02 -7.12
CA ALA A 106 7.39 1.49 -8.47
C ALA A 106 5.96 2.06 -8.54
N GLN A 107 5.03 1.48 -7.80
CA GLN A 107 3.66 1.95 -7.70
C GLN A 107 3.59 3.34 -7.06
N CYS A 108 4.31 3.58 -5.94
CA CYS A 108 4.43 4.89 -5.31
C CYS A 108 5.08 5.92 -6.24
N ALA A 109 6.12 5.53 -6.99
CA ALA A 109 6.78 6.39 -7.96
C ALA A 109 5.83 6.82 -9.10
N VAL A 110 5.02 5.89 -9.62
CA VAL A 110 3.99 6.18 -10.62
C VAL A 110 2.90 7.09 -10.05
N LEU A 111 2.47 6.87 -8.80
CA LEU A 111 1.50 7.73 -8.12
C LEU A 111 2.01 9.18 -8.05
N LEU A 112 3.25 9.37 -7.59
CA LEU A 112 3.86 10.70 -7.48
C LEU A 112 4.09 11.35 -8.85
N GLY A 113 4.61 10.62 -9.83
CA GLY A 113 4.80 11.12 -11.19
C GLY A 113 3.49 11.54 -11.87
N THR A 114 2.43 10.76 -11.65
CA THR A 114 1.08 11.11 -12.13
C THR A 114 0.57 12.38 -11.46
N ALA A 115 0.73 12.51 -10.15
CA ALA A 115 0.34 13.69 -9.40
C ALA A 115 1.10 14.93 -9.89
N ALA A 116 2.41 14.82 -10.12
CA ALA A 116 3.24 15.90 -10.65
C ALA A 116 2.81 16.34 -12.05
N ALA A 117 2.61 15.39 -12.97
CA ALA A 117 2.17 15.67 -14.32
C ALA A 117 0.80 16.35 -14.37
N LEU A 118 -0.14 15.96 -13.51
CA LEU A 118 -1.48 16.52 -13.47
C LEU A 118 -1.56 17.91 -12.82
N LYS A 119 -0.52 18.35 -12.12
CA LYS A 119 -0.38 19.74 -11.63
C LYS A 119 0.09 20.71 -12.70
N GLU A 120 0.61 20.22 -13.82
CA GLU A 120 1.10 21.09 -14.89
C GLU A 120 -0.03 21.89 -15.55
N PRO A 121 0.25 23.12 -16.00
CA PRO A 121 -0.73 23.96 -16.67
C PRO A 121 -1.37 23.28 -17.89
N GLY A 122 -2.70 23.22 -17.89
CA GLY A 122 -3.48 22.60 -18.97
C GLY A 122 -3.44 21.07 -18.98
N ALA A 123 -2.91 20.40 -17.96
CA ALA A 123 -3.00 18.95 -17.82
C ALA A 123 -4.45 18.48 -17.60
N LEU A 124 -5.24 19.30 -16.91
CA LEU A 124 -6.64 19.02 -16.63
C LEU A 124 -7.61 19.46 -17.72
N ASP A 125 -7.09 20.00 -18.86
CA ASP A 125 -7.94 20.45 -19.96
C ASP A 125 -8.76 19.30 -20.55
N GLY A 126 -10.06 19.47 -20.58
CA GLY A 126 -11.00 18.46 -21.09
C GLY A 126 -11.35 17.34 -20.10
N LEU A 127 -10.80 17.36 -18.88
CA LEU A 127 -11.21 16.51 -17.76
C LEU A 127 -12.35 17.15 -16.96
N CYS A 128 -13.09 16.32 -16.22
CA CYS A 128 -14.12 16.73 -15.28
C CYS A 128 -14.06 15.82 -14.04
N GLY A 129 -14.66 16.28 -12.93
CA GLY A 129 -14.60 15.58 -11.65
C GLY A 129 -13.31 15.86 -10.88
N SER A 130 -12.88 14.92 -10.08
CA SER A 130 -11.68 15.05 -9.25
C SER A 130 -10.88 13.75 -9.19
N ILE A 131 -9.62 13.86 -8.82
CA ILE A 131 -8.73 12.72 -8.61
C ILE A 131 -8.29 12.74 -7.15
N ARG A 132 -8.46 11.61 -6.46
CA ARG A 132 -7.92 11.38 -5.13
C ARG A 132 -6.66 10.53 -5.24
N PHE A 133 -5.51 11.06 -4.83
CA PHE A 133 -4.28 10.29 -4.67
C PHE A 133 -4.25 9.74 -3.24
N ILE A 134 -4.01 8.43 -3.10
CA ILE A 134 -3.98 7.76 -1.81
C ILE A 134 -2.67 6.99 -1.67
N SER A 135 -1.86 7.31 -0.67
CA SER A 135 -0.73 6.51 -0.23
C SER A 135 -1.18 5.63 0.92
N VAL A 136 -1.41 4.34 0.66
CA VAL A 136 -2.03 3.40 1.60
C VAL A 136 -0.99 2.50 2.25
N PRO A 137 -0.99 2.32 3.60
CA PRO A 137 -0.06 1.42 4.28
C PRO A 137 -0.56 -0.03 4.26
N ALA A 138 0.31 -0.97 4.66
CA ALA A 138 -0.02 -2.30 5.16
C ALA A 138 -0.91 -3.14 4.22
N GLU A 139 -0.55 -3.22 2.95
CA GLU A 139 -1.26 -4.08 2.00
C GLU A 139 -0.95 -5.56 2.26
N GLU A 140 0.33 -5.89 2.45
CA GLU A 140 0.83 -7.23 2.69
C GLU A 140 0.41 -7.73 4.08
N LEU A 141 -0.36 -8.80 4.14
CA LEU A 141 -0.89 -9.32 5.40
C LEU A 141 0.13 -10.18 6.16
N ILE A 142 1.29 -9.61 6.45
CA ILE A 142 2.39 -10.19 7.24
C ILE A 142 2.43 -9.58 8.66
N GLU A 143 3.29 -10.10 9.53
CA GLU A 143 3.47 -9.63 10.92
C GLU A 143 2.17 -9.47 11.72
N LEU A 144 1.24 -10.43 11.62
CA LEU A 144 -0.09 -10.35 12.22
C LEU A 144 -0.06 -10.12 13.74
N GLY A 145 0.97 -10.62 14.45
CA GLY A 145 1.16 -10.37 15.87
C GLY A 145 1.34 -8.90 16.21
N TYR A 146 2.11 -8.18 15.40
CA TYR A 146 2.29 -6.74 15.54
C TYR A 146 0.98 -6.00 15.26
N ARG A 147 0.29 -6.32 14.19
CA ARG A 147 -1.00 -5.70 13.83
C ARG A 147 -2.07 -5.96 14.90
N GLU A 148 -2.06 -7.15 15.51
CA GLU A 148 -2.93 -7.46 16.65
C GLU A 148 -2.61 -6.57 17.86
N SER A 149 -1.33 -6.27 18.12
CA SER A 149 -0.96 -5.33 19.17
C SER A 149 -1.47 -3.92 18.92
N LEU A 150 -1.40 -3.43 17.68
CA LEU A 150 -1.96 -2.12 17.29
C LEU A 150 -3.48 -2.10 17.43
N ARG A 151 -4.15 -3.19 17.06
CA ARG A 151 -5.61 -3.33 17.21
C ARG A 151 -6.03 -3.29 18.68
N LYS A 152 -5.31 -3.99 19.55
CA LYS A 152 -5.55 -3.97 21.01
C LYS A 152 -5.35 -2.60 21.64
N GLN A 153 -4.44 -1.80 21.09
CA GLN A 153 -4.20 -0.42 21.50
C GLN A 153 -5.23 0.57 20.91
N GLY A 154 -6.14 0.11 20.05
CA GLY A 154 -7.12 0.97 19.39
C GLY A 154 -6.52 1.88 18.29
N ILE A 155 -5.28 1.59 17.85
CA ILE A 155 -4.61 2.36 16.79
C ILE A 155 -5.20 2.02 15.43
N ILE A 156 -5.47 0.72 15.19
CA ILE A 156 -6.14 0.23 13.99
C ILE A 156 -7.34 -0.64 14.36
N LYS A 157 -8.28 -0.77 13.43
CA LYS A 157 -9.38 -1.71 13.51
C LYS A 157 -9.16 -2.93 12.60
N TYR A 158 -8.56 -2.71 11.44
CA TYR A 158 -8.32 -3.71 10.42
C TYR A 158 -6.83 -3.93 10.16
N PHE A 159 -6.46 -5.15 9.82
CA PHE A 159 -5.06 -5.51 9.56
C PHE A 159 -4.55 -5.02 8.20
N GLY A 160 -5.42 -4.91 7.20
CA GLY A 160 -5.08 -4.39 5.88
C GLY A 160 -5.35 -2.89 5.77
N GLY A 161 -4.40 -2.15 5.23
CA GLY A 161 -4.47 -0.69 5.16
C GLY A 161 -5.61 -0.16 4.31
N LYS A 162 -5.93 -0.79 3.18
CA LYS A 162 -7.09 -0.39 2.36
C LYS A 162 -8.40 -0.48 3.16
N VAL A 163 -8.60 -1.57 3.90
CA VAL A 163 -9.79 -1.77 4.73
C VAL A 163 -9.81 -0.79 5.91
N GLU A 164 -8.65 -0.50 6.49
CA GLU A 164 -8.51 0.52 7.53
C GLU A 164 -8.84 1.91 6.99
N PHE A 165 -8.39 2.26 5.79
CA PHE A 165 -8.68 3.55 5.14
C PHE A 165 -10.16 3.68 4.74
N ILE A 166 -10.79 2.59 4.29
CA ILE A 166 -12.25 2.56 4.10
C ILE A 166 -12.96 2.84 5.43
N HIS A 167 -12.54 2.19 6.51
CA HIS A 167 -13.11 2.43 7.84
C HIS A 167 -12.94 3.87 8.32
N ARG A 168 -11.84 4.53 7.94
CA ARG A 168 -11.57 5.95 8.28
C ARG A 168 -12.30 6.94 7.37
N GLY A 169 -13.07 6.47 6.40
CA GLY A 169 -13.80 7.32 5.45
C GLY A 169 -12.95 7.92 4.33
N TYR A 170 -11.71 7.43 4.14
CA TYR A 170 -10.80 8.01 3.14
C TYR A 170 -11.21 7.68 1.69
N PHE A 171 -12.16 6.78 1.52
CA PHE A 171 -12.78 6.48 0.23
C PHE A 171 -14.18 7.09 0.07
N ASP A 172 -14.64 7.88 1.04
CA ASP A 172 -15.97 8.48 0.95
C ASP A 172 -16.07 9.43 -0.25
N GLY A 173 -17.14 9.26 -1.02
CA GLY A 173 -17.37 10.01 -2.25
C GLY A 173 -16.51 9.61 -3.44
N VAL A 174 -15.74 8.53 -3.37
CA VAL A 174 -14.99 7.96 -4.50
C VAL A 174 -15.91 7.06 -5.32
N ASP A 175 -16.00 7.33 -6.63
CA ASP A 175 -16.83 6.56 -7.56
C ASP A 175 -16.08 5.36 -8.16
N MET A 176 -14.77 5.51 -8.39
CA MET A 176 -13.91 4.48 -8.98
C MET A 176 -12.53 4.49 -8.34
N VAL A 177 -11.91 3.32 -8.30
CA VAL A 177 -10.55 3.14 -7.77
C VAL A 177 -9.68 2.52 -8.86
N MET A 178 -8.49 3.09 -9.07
CA MET A 178 -7.48 2.58 -9.99
C MET A 178 -6.17 2.32 -9.23
N MET A 179 -5.49 1.27 -9.63
CA MET A 179 -4.18 0.91 -9.11
C MET A 179 -3.38 0.24 -10.22
N ILE A 180 -2.09 0.58 -10.32
CA ILE A 180 -1.16 -0.15 -11.18
C ILE A 180 -0.35 -1.11 -10.31
N HIS A 181 -0.05 -2.29 -10.81
CA HIS A 181 0.73 -3.28 -10.08
C HIS A 181 1.68 -4.03 -11.03
N SER A 182 2.86 -4.37 -10.54
CA SER A 182 3.78 -5.24 -11.27
C SER A 182 3.19 -6.65 -11.39
N GLY A 183 3.43 -7.31 -12.51
CA GLY A 183 2.90 -8.65 -12.72
C GLY A 183 3.46 -9.31 -13.98
N LYS A 184 3.18 -10.59 -14.13
CA LYS A 184 3.53 -11.33 -15.35
C LYS A 184 2.55 -10.94 -16.45
N LEU A 185 3.06 -10.33 -17.50
CA LEU A 185 2.27 -9.96 -18.68
C LEU A 185 2.33 -11.03 -19.76
N PRO A 186 1.30 -11.12 -20.62
CA PRO A 186 1.38 -11.90 -21.84
C PRO A 186 2.54 -11.41 -22.73
N GLU A 187 3.11 -12.32 -23.53
CA GLU A 187 4.22 -11.98 -24.42
C GLU A 187 3.87 -10.81 -25.35
N GLY A 188 4.80 -9.87 -25.48
CA GLY A 188 4.64 -8.67 -26.31
C GLY A 188 3.67 -7.63 -25.78
N LYS A 189 3.20 -7.73 -24.52
CA LYS A 189 2.35 -6.75 -23.86
C LYS A 189 3.12 -5.97 -22.81
N ALA A 190 2.97 -4.65 -22.80
CA ALA A 190 3.51 -3.77 -21.78
C ALA A 190 2.53 -3.54 -20.61
N LEU A 191 1.22 -3.65 -20.86
CA LEU A 191 0.16 -3.47 -19.87
C LEU A 191 -0.98 -4.47 -20.11
N SER A 192 -1.68 -4.83 -19.06
CA SER A 192 -2.93 -5.57 -19.12
C SER A 192 -3.93 -4.99 -18.11
N ILE A 193 -5.21 -5.13 -18.40
CA ILE A 193 -6.29 -4.84 -17.46
C ILE A 193 -6.82 -6.18 -16.97
N SER A 194 -6.89 -6.35 -15.65
CA SER A 194 -7.46 -7.56 -15.07
C SER A 194 -8.97 -7.45 -14.94
N ASP A 195 -9.67 -8.53 -15.24
CA ASP A 195 -11.13 -8.62 -15.07
C ASP A 195 -11.56 -8.78 -13.60
N GLY A 196 -10.61 -8.97 -12.68
CA GLY A 196 -10.84 -9.12 -11.26
C GLY A 196 -9.57 -9.45 -10.48
N CYS A 197 -9.71 -9.55 -9.18
CA CYS A 197 -8.66 -9.98 -8.26
C CYS A 197 -9.19 -11.01 -7.26
N ASN A 198 -8.27 -11.82 -6.71
CA ASN A 198 -8.60 -12.75 -5.65
C ASN A 198 -8.80 -12.01 -4.33
N GLY A 199 -9.81 -12.42 -3.55
CA GLY A 199 -9.95 -12.00 -2.16
C GLY A 199 -9.03 -12.81 -1.25
N CYS A 200 -8.62 -12.20 -0.14
CA CYS A 200 -7.81 -12.86 0.89
C CYS A 200 -8.49 -12.75 2.26
N VAL A 201 -8.52 -13.85 3.00
CA VAL A 201 -8.93 -13.89 4.41
C VAL A 201 -7.83 -14.52 5.22
N THR A 202 -7.18 -13.72 6.04
CA THR A 202 -6.12 -14.19 6.94
C THR A 202 -6.67 -14.49 8.33
N LYS A 203 -6.29 -15.63 8.90
CA LYS A 203 -6.68 -16.03 10.26
C LYS A 203 -5.44 -16.35 11.07
N ASN A 204 -5.38 -15.87 12.30
CA ASN A 204 -4.39 -16.27 13.29
C ASN A 204 -5.06 -17.22 14.28
N ILE A 205 -4.58 -18.46 14.33
CA ILE A 205 -5.14 -19.51 15.19
C ILE A 205 -4.09 -19.88 16.23
N THR A 206 -4.48 -19.75 17.51
CA THR A 206 -3.60 -20.07 18.64
C THR A 206 -4.18 -21.21 19.44
N PHE A 207 -3.46 -22.32 19.53
CA PHE A 207 -3.77 -23.43 20.45
C PHE A 207 -3.03 -23.24 21.77
N LYS A 208 -3.76 -23.23 22.87
CA LYS A 208 -3.20 -23.14 24.23
C LYS A 208 -3.13 -24.50 24.87
N GLY A 209 -1.92 -24.96 25.16
CA GLY A 209 -1.68 -26.15 25.94
C GLY A 209 -1.65 -25.85 27.45
N ILE A 210 -1.55 -26.92 28.24
CA ILE A 210 -1.31 -26.86 29.68
C ILE A 210 -0.06 -27.69 29.98
N SER A 211 0.93 -27.06 30.61
CA SER A 211 2.15 -27.73 31.03
C SER A 211 1.88 -28.63 32.27
N ALA A 212 2.43 -29.83 32.28
CA ALA A 212 2.42 -30.71 33.43
C ALA A 212 3.75 -31.46 33.56
N HIS A 213 4.04 -31.99 34.75
CA HIS A 213 5.24 -32.79 34.95
C HIS A 213 5.08 -34.18 34.31
N ALA A 214 5.92 -34.48 33.32
CA ALA A 214 5.79 -35.67 32.49
C ALA A 214 5.86 -37.00 33.26
N GLY A 215 6.61 -37.06 34.37
CA GLY A 215 6.76 -38.24 35.19
C GLY A 215 5.88 -38.27 36.43
N GLY A 216 5.32 -37.14 36.88
CA GLY A 216 4.57 -37.03 38.13
C GLY A 216 3.07 -36.81 37.98
N SER A 217 2.63 -36.18 36.90
CA SER A 217 1.21 -35.86 36.67
C SER A 217 0.92 -35.59 35.18
N PRO A 218 1.28 -36.51 34.26
CA PRO A 218 1.10 -36.30 32.80
C PRO A 218 -0.35 -36.12 32.41
N GLU A 219 -1.30 -36.68 33.14
CA GLU A 219 -2.75 -36.56 32.96
C GLU A 219 -3.26 -35.11 33.07
N ASN A 220 -2.53 -34.25 33.77
CA ASN A 220 -2.88 -32.83 33.92
C ASN A 220 -2.37 -31.95 32.75
N GLY A 221 -1.54 -32.51 31.87
CA GLY A 221 -1.01 -31.83 30.69
C GLY A 221 -1.98 -31.82 29.51
N ARG A 222 -1.88 -30.80 28.67
CA ARG A 222 -2.56 -30.73 27.36
C ARG A 222 -1.57 -30.29 26.32
N ASN A 223 -1.24 -31.18 25.38
CA ASN A 223 -0.32 -30.88 24.30
C ASN A 223 -1.07 -30.13 23.16
N ALA A 224 -0.75 -28.86 22.97
CA ALA A 224 -1.36 -28.01 21.93
C ALA A 224 -1.12 -28.53 20.51
N LEU A 225 -0.03 -29.28 20.26
CA LEU A 225 0.26 -29.86 18.95
C LEU A 225 -0.79 -30.88 18.49
N TYR A 226 -1.47 -31.54 19.37
CA TYR A 226 -2.52 -32.50 18.99
C TYR A 226 -3.78 -31.85 18.41
N ALA A 227 -3.95 -30.53 18.58
CA ALA A 227 -5.05 -29.80 17.97
C ALA A 227 -4.77 -29.42 16.53
N GLN A 228 -3.49 -29.40 16.11
CA GLN A 228 -3.09 -29.00 14.74
C GLN A 228 -3.64 -29.93 13.63
N PRO A 229 -3.70 -31.26 13.78
CA PRO A 229 -4.24 -32.14 12.73
C PRO A 229 -5.75 -32.02 12.51
N ALA A 230 -6.47 -31.26 13.35
CA ALA A 230 -7.92 -31.07 13.26
C ALA A 230 -8.34 -29.86 12.39
N LEU A 231 -7.39 -29.18 11.75
CA LEU A 231 -7.57 -28.08 10.83
C LEU A 231 -7.25 -28.47 9.40
#